data_e2bfdd59bbf4841a56c06dc14960714d
#
_entry.id   e2bfdd59bbf4841a56c06dc14960714d
#
_cell.length_a   1.000
_cell.length_b   1.000
_cell.length_c   1.000
_cell.angle_alpha   90.00
_cell.angle_beta   90.00
_cell.angle_gamma   90.00
#
_symmetry.space_group_name_H-M   'P 1'
#
loop_
_entity.id
_entity.type
_entity.pdbx_description
1 polymer ?
#
loop_
_entity_poly.entity_id
_entity_poly.type
_entity_poly.pdbx_seq_one_letter_code
_entity_poly.pdbx_strand_id
1 'polypeptide(L)'
;MKEHKIWRQTAVLTCANAITRGAGFVLRVVLSRMLGAQAMGVMTLSHSAHMLFITPVTAGLPLAVSRITARHADARALRAGRSLALRASAVLIPLWLLLAPLMAYALGDLRVLPSLWVFTPCLAVLGLSAVYNGFCYGLGHAWPPALSEMLEQALRFLLAAGLLLTLSQASVAWRAAMPGVATSIAEAAGLVLILSLLHRETASPPDADYAALRRELWRLSLPLCGMRLLSTALRALSGAMIPRRLVISGLTLAQATAQLGMFQGMVMPVLMAPGIFTGALAMVGAPAMARVEGAAQRRLAVRLLSSALICGLGGMAAVRIGANILATWVYNEPALAGMFILSAPLTLLFAVQHAVNALLSGLGEQRQALMPALAGSLLTLALLHRWTALPGARIAGAIRAMQLGQSATLLSTLGLLALALRQSKTPD
;
A
#
# COMPACT_ATOMS: atom_id res chain seq x y z
N MET A 1 -30.10 -18.68 -0.68
CA MET A 1 -29.92 -17.73 -1.79
C MET A 1 -28.93 -16.57 -1.47
N LYS A 2 -28.94 -15.97 -0.28
CA LYS A 2 -28.01 -14.88 0.10
C LYS A 2 -26.54 -15.33 0.23
N GLU A 3 -26.25 -16.51 0.77
CA GLU A 3 -24.88 -17.01 0.93
C GLU A 3 -24.15 -17.25 -0.41
N HIS A 4 -24.80 -17.88 -1.39
CA HIS A 4 -24.23 -18.10 -2.71
C HIS A 4 -23.85 -16.79 -3.43
N LYS A 5 -24.63 -15.73 -3.24
CA LYS A 5 -24.34 -14.41 -3.80
C LYS A 5 -23.10 -13.78 -3.14
N ILE A 6 -22.95 -13.93 -1.82
CA ILE A 6 -21.79 -13.42 -1.06
C ILE A 6 -20.50 -14.15 -1.49
N TRP A 7 -20.54 -15.49 -1.58
CA TRP A 7 -19.39 -16.28 -2.03
C TRP A 7 -18.94 -15.93 -3.45
N ARG A 8 -19.89 -15.76 -4.36
CA ARG A 8 -19.62 -15.37 -5.75
C ARG A 8 -18.98 -13.97 -5.82
N GLN A 9 -19.48 -13.00 -5.06
CA GLN A 9 -18.89 -11.65 -5.01
C GLN A 9 -17.49 -11.65 -4.39
N THR A 10 -17.29 -12.41 -3.32
CA THR A 10 -15.98 -12.56 -2.70
C THR A 10 -14.98 -13.20 -3.67
N ALA A 11 -15.38 -14.23 -4.41
CA ALA A 11 -14.52 -14.87 -5.41
C ALA A 11 -14.14 -13.89 -6.54
N VAL A 12 -15.10 -13.15 -7.09
CA VAL A 12 -14.84 -12.13 -8.12
C VAL A 12 -13.87 -11.07 -7.61
N LEU A 13 -14.09 -10.55 -6.42
CA LEU A 13 -13.21 -9.54 -5.82
C LEU A 13 -11.79 -10.09 -5.56
N THR A 14 -11.70 -11.34 -5.10
CA THR A 14 -10.39 -11.99 -4.86
C THR A 14 -9.63 -12.20 -6.16
N CYS A 15 -10.28 -12.68 -7.22
CA CYS A 15 -9.68 -12.83 -8.54
C CYS A 15 -9.27 -11.48 -9.12
N ALA A 16 -10.14 -10.47 -9.08
CA ALA A 16 -9.83 -9.12 -9.54
C ALA A 16 -8.60 -8.55 -8.80
N ASN A 17 -8.56 -8.64 -7.47
CA ASN A 17 -7.43 -8.20 -6.67
C ASN A 17 -6.12 -8.94 -7.01
N ALA A 18 -6.18 -10.23 -7.28
CA ALA A 18 -5.00 -11.01 -7.68
C ALA A 18 -4.48 -10.57 -9.06
N ILE A 19 -5.38 -10.38 -10.04
CA ILE A 19 -5.05 -9.87 -11.38
C ILE A 19 -4.44 -8.46 -11.29
N THR A 20 -5.08 -7.56 -10.55
CA THR A 20 -4.63 -6.17 -10.38
C THR A 20 -3.26 -6.09 -9.73
N ARG A 21 -3.01 -6.89 -8.69
CA ARG A 21 -1.69 -6.97 -8.05
C ARG A 21 -0.62 -7.55 -8.97
N GLY A 22 -0.96 -8.60 -9.74
CA GLY A 22 -0.08 -9.18 -10.75
C GLY A 22 0.26 -8.16 -11.85
N ALA A 23 -0.74 -7.49 -12.40
CA ALA A 23 -0.56 -6.43 -13.39
C ALA A 23 0.29 -5.27 -12.84
N GLY A 24 0.04 -4.84 -11.60
CA GLY A 24 0.84 -3.82 -10.94
C GLY A 24 2.31 -4.23 -10.75
N PHE A 25 2.57 -5.51 -10.48
CA PHE A 25 3.93 -6.05 -10.41
C PHE A 25 4.62 -6.00 -11.77
N VAL A 26 3.96 -6.48 -12.84
CA VAL A 26 4.48 -6.44 -14.21
C VAL A 26 4.76 -5.00 -14.65
N LEU A 27 3.81 -4.09 -14.41
CA LEU A 27 4.01 -2.66 -14.66
C LEU A 27 5.29 -2.15 -13.99
N ARG A 28 5.50 -2.50 -12.73
CA ARG A 28 6.66 -2.03 -11.96
C ARG A 28 7.98 -2.57 -12.53
N VAL A 29 8.01 -3.80 -13.01
CA VAL A 29 9.18 -4.38 -13.71
C VAL A 29 9.45 -3.61 -15.00
N VAL A 30 8.42 -3.38 -15.83
CA VAL A 30 8.56 -2.62 -17.09
C VAL A 30 9.04 -1.19 -16.81
N LEU A 31 8.41 -0.50 -15.86
CA LEU A 31 8.82 0.85 -15.47
C LEU A 31 10.27 0.91 -14.98
N SER A 32 10.72 -0.08 -14.21
CA SER A 32 12.09 -0.11 -13.72
C SER A 32 13.13 -0.23 -14.83
N ARG A 33 12.82 -1.04 -15.86
CA ARG A 33 13.68 -1.15 -17.06
C ARG A 33 13.72 0.13 -17.86
N MET A 34 12.58 0.80 -18.02
CA MET A 34 12.48 2.03 -18.82
C MET A 34 13.09 3.25 -18.10
N LEU A 35 12.88 3.35 -16.78
CA LEU A 35 13.36 4.46 -15.96
C LEU A 35 14.85 4.36 -15.61
N GLY A 36 15.32 3.13 -15.35
CA GLY A 36 16.60 2.88 -14.71
C GLY A 36 16.60 3.19 -13.21
N ALA A 37 17.66 2.81 -12.52
CA ALA A 37 17.75 2.86 -11.07
C ALA A 37 17.55 4.27 -10.48
N GLN A 38 18.14 5.29 -11.10
CA GLN A 38 18.10 6.66 -10.58
C GLN A 38 16.70 7.29 -10.66
N ALA A 39 16.04 7.24 -11.84
CA ALA A 39 14.69 7.79 -11.98
C ALA A 39 13.67 6.97 -11.17
N MET A 40 13.88 5.65 -11.03
CA MET A 40 13.09 4.80 -10.15
C MET A 40 13.22 5.23 -8.68
N GLY A 41 14.40 5.68 -8.25
CA GLY A 41 14.62 6.23 -6.91
C GLY A 41 13.87 7.54 -6.68
N VAL A 42 13.95 8.48 -7.62
CA VAL A 42 13.20 9.75 -7.59
C VAL A 42 11.70 9.49 -7.54
N MET A 43 11.19 8.58 -8.39
CA MET A 43 9.78 8.17 -8.37
C MET A 43 9.37 7.57 -7.01
N THR A 44 10.21 6.73 -6.41
CA THR A 44 9.94 6.09 -5.12
C THR A 44 9.88 7.11 -3.97
N LEU A 45 10.78 8.10 -3.98
CA LEU A 45 10.74 9.22 -3.01
C LEU A 45 9.46 10.04 -3.17
N SER A 46 9.13 10.42 -4.40
CA SER A 46 7.90 11.18 -4.71
C SER A 46 6.66 10.42 -4.25
N HIS A 47 6.58 9.11 -4.53
CA HIS A 47 5.47 8.27 -4.13
C HIS A 47 5.30 8.22 -2.61
N SER A 48 6.39 8.20 -1.84
CA SER A 48 6.35 8.22 -0.38
C SER A 48 5.72 9.50 0.16
N ALA A 49 6.01 10.65 -0.45
CA ALA A 49 5.37 11.94 -0.12
C ALA A 49 3.89 11.97 -0.54
N HIS A 50 3.56 11.47 -1.74
CA HIS A 50 2.17 11.37 -2.20
C HIS A 50 1.30 10.59 -1.23
N MET A 51 1.79 9.44 -0.73
CA MET A 51 1.06 8.59 0.20
C MET A 51 0.68 9.33 1.49
N LEU A 52 1.49 10.27 1.99
CA LEU A 52 1.15 11.07 3.16
C LEU A 52 -0.10 11.94 2.93
N PHE A 53 -0.22 12.55 1.76
CA PHE A 53 -1.33 13.45 1.42
C PHE A 53 -2.59 12.72 0.94
N ILE A 54 -2.45 11.54 0.36
CA ILE A 54 -3.59 10.70 -0.07
C ILE A 54 -4.22 9.97 1.12
N THR A 55 -3.42 9.53 2.10
CA THR A 55 -3.88 8.71 3.22
C THR A 55 -5.08 9.31 3.97
N PRO A 56 -5.13 10.61 4.29
CA PRO A 56 -6.28 11.20 4.98
C PRO A 56 -7.62 11.01 4.26
N VAL A 57 -7.61 11.00 2.93
CA VAL A 57 -8.84 10.92 2.12
C VAL A 57 -9.18 9.47 1.77
N THR A 58 -8.19 8.61 1.59
CA THR A 58 -8.40 7.24 1.10
C THR A 58 -8.46 6.17 2.20
N ALA A 59 -7.96 6.45 3.41
CA ALA A 59 -7.81 5.40 4.42
C ALA A 59 -9.09 5.07 5.20
N GLY A 60 -9.85 6.07 5.62
CA GLY A 60 -11.01 5.86 6.50
C GLY A 60 -12.36 6.13 5.83
N LEU A 61 -12.38 7.06 4.87
CA LEU A 61 -13.60 7.52 4.23
C LEU A 61 -14.37 6.41 3.47
N PRO A 62 -13.73 5.52 2.68
CA PRO A 62 -14.44 4.44 2.00
C PRO A 62 -15.16 3.50 2.97
N LEU A 63 -14.50 3.16 4.08
CA LEU A 63 -15.10 2.26 5.08
C LEU A 63 -16.25 2.94 5.83
N ALA A 64 -16.12 4.22 6.16
CA ALA A 64 -17.20 4.98 6.79
C ALA A 64 -18.43 5.09 5.87
N VAL A 65 -18.21 5.45 4.59
CA VAL A 65 -19.27 5.50 3.58
C VAL A 65 -19.92 4.13 3.41
N SER A 66 -19.13 3.07 3.29
CA SER A 66 -19.63 1.70 3.15
C SER A 66 -20.53 1.29 4.33
N ARG A 67 -20.12 1.58 5.57
CA ARG A 67 -20.89 1.26 6.77
C ARG A 67 -22.23 1.99 6.83
N ILE A 68 -22.24 3.29 6.51
CA ILE A 68 -23.47 4.09 6.54
C ILE A 68 -24.39 3.68 5.39
N THR A 69 -23.87 3.45 4.18
CA THR A 69 -24.64 2.95 3.04
C THR A 69 -25.28 1.60 3.34
N ALA A 70 -24.54 0.69 3.99
CA ALA A 70 -25.08 -0.62 4.36
C ALA A 70 -26.24 -0.54 5.38
N ARG A 71 -26.33 0.52 6.19
CA ARG A 71 -27.44 0.74 7.14
C ARG A 71 -28.69 1.29 6.48
N HIS A 72 -28.52 2.22 5.53
CA HIS A 72 -29.64 2.97 4.95
C HIS A 72 -30.04 2.49 3.56
N ALA A 73 -29.15 1.75 2.87
CA ALA A 73 -29.34 1.25 1.50
C ALA A 73 -29.71 2.33 0.46
N ASP A 74 -29.30 3.58 0.70
CA ASP A 74 -29.54 4.74 -0.16
C ASP A 74 -28.28 5.60 -0.38
N ALA A 75 -28.38 6.64 -1.21
CA ALA A 75 -27.27 7.48 -1.60
C ALA A 75 -26.92 8.63 -0.62
N ARG A 76 -27.49 8.68 0.60
CA ARG A 76 -27.20 9.74 1.58
C ARG A 76 -25.71 9.78 1.93
N ALA A 77 -25.12 8.62 2.23
CA ALA A 77 -23.70 8.50 2.55
C ALA A 77 -22.81 8.91 1.38
N LEU A 78 -23.22 8.59 0.14
CA LEU A 78 -22.52 9.00 -1.08
C LEU A 78 -22.48 10.53 -1.21
N ARG A 79 -23.64 11.20 -1.07
CA ARG A 79 -23.72 12.67 -1.17
C ARG A 79 -22.93 13.37 -0.07
N ALA A 80 -23.04 12.91 1.18
CA ALA A 80 -22.30 13.44 2.30
C ALA A 80 -20.78 13.19 2.16
N GLY A 81 -20.40 11.99 1.75
CA GLY A 81 -19.00 11.59 1.50
C GLY A 81 -18.37 12.38 0.36
N ARG A 82 -19.09 12.56 -0.76
CA ARG A 82 -18.62 13.40 -1.87
C ARG A 82 -18.37 14.84 -1.43
N SER A 83 -19.29 15.43 -0.68
CA SER A 83 -19.09 16.78 -0.13
C SER A 83 -17.87 16.86 0.80
N LEU A 84 -17.64 15.84 1.62
CA LEU A 84 -16.48 15.76 2.51
C LEU A 84 -15.17 15.58 1.71
N ALA A 85 -15.14 14.69 0.72
CA ALA A 85 -13.97 14.48 -0.13
C ALA A 85 -13.59 15.74 -0.91
N LEU A 86 -14.57 16.44 -1.51
CA LEU A 86 -14.33 17.69 -2.22
C LEU A 86 -13.80 18.81 -1.30
N ARG A 87 -14.36 18.95 -0.10
CA ARG A 87 -13.87 19.93 0.90
C ARG A 87 -12.45 19.59 1.36
N ALA A 88 -12.18 18.31 1.62
CA ALA A 88 -10.84 17.86 1.98
C ALA A 88 -9.84 18.14 0.84
N SER A 89 -10.21 17.85 -0.41
CA SER A 89 -9.38 18.13 -1.58
C SER A 89 -9.15 19.64 -1.78
N ALA A 90 -10.17 20.48 -1.55
CA ALA A 90 -10.06 21.93 -1.66
C ALA A 90 -9.03 22.52 -0.65
N VAL A 91 -8.81 21.85 0.48
CA VAL A 91 -7.78 22.23 1.46
C VAL A 91 -6.45 21.56 1.15
N LEU A 92 -6.47 20.26 0.85
CA LEU A 92 -5.24 19.47 0.65
C LEU A 92 -4.49 19.86 -0.62
N ILE A 93 -5.17 20.24 -1.70
CA ILE A 93 -4.52 20.60 -2.97
C ILE A 93 -3.67 21.88 -2.83
N PRO A 94 -4.20 23.01 -2.35
CA PRO A 94 -3.38 24.20 -2.13
C PRO A 94 -2.24 23.94 -1.13
N LEU A 95 -2.55 23.22 -0.05
CA LEU A 95 -1.55 22.86 0.95
C LEU A 95 -0.43 21.98 0.32
N TRP A 96 -0.79 21.02 -0.53
CA TRP A 96 0.16 20.20 -1.26
C TRP A 96 1.05 21.03 -2.17
N LEU A 97 0.47 21.90 -2.99
CA LEU A 97 1.22 22.78 -3.90
C LEU A 97 2.20 23.69 -3.15
N LEU A 98 1.75 24.24 -2.01
CA LEU A 98 2.58 25.07 -1.15
C LEU A 98 3.71 24.28 -0.48
N LEU A 99 3.42 23.07 -0.01
CA LEU A 99 4.39 22.22 0.69
C LEU A 99 5.27 21.41 -0.24
N ALA A 100 4.96 21.27 -1.53
CA ALA A 100 5.75 20.47 -2.47
C ALA A 100 7.23 20.86 -2.53
N PRO A 101 7.63 22.15 -2.60
CA PRO A 101 9.05 22.54 -2.55
C PRO A 101 9.70 22.18 -1.21
N LEU A 102 9.00 22.39 -0.10
CA LEU A 102 9.49 22.02 1.23
C LEU A 102 9.65 20.49 1.36
N MET A 103 8.71 19.73 0.81
CA MET A 103 8.80 18.27 0.74
C MET A 103 9.99 17.82 -0.11
N ALA A 104 10.22 18.42 -1.28
CA ALA A 104 11.39 18.12 -2.11
C ALA A 104 12.71 18.40 -1.36
N TYR A 105 12.80 19.51 -0.66
CA TYR A 105 13.92 19.84 0.22
C TYR A 105 14.04 18.83 1.38
N ALA A 106 12.91 18.51 2.03
CA ALA A 106 12.86 17.54 3.12
C ALA A 106 13.23 16.12 2.67
N LEU A 107 12.95 15.72 1.44
CA LEU A 107 13.39 14.46 0.85
C LEU A 107 14.87 14.46 0.45
N GLY A 108 15.48 15.64 0.35
CA GLY A 108 16.91 15.81 0.01
C GLY A 108 17.21 15.68 -1.48
N ASP A 109 16.18 15.75 -2.35
CA ASP A 109 16.34 15.64 -3.79
C ASP A 109 15.30 16.49 -4.52
N LEU A 110 15.70 17.64 -5.05
CA LEU A 110 14.80 18.57 -5.77
C LEU A 110 14.24 17.99 -7.08
N ARG A 111 14.82 16.90 -7.59
CA ARG A 111 14.33 16.22 -8.79
C ARG A 111 12.96 15.55 -8.59
N VAL A 112 12.49 15.42 -7.34
CA VAL A 112 11.14 14.92 -7.03
C VAL A 112 10.05 15.95 -7.35
N LEU A 113 10.37 17.24 -7.46
CA LEU A 113 9.40 18.33 -7.55
C LEU A 113 8.44 18.21 -8.75
N PRO A 114 8.87 17.90 -9.98
CA PRO A 114 7.94 17.67 -11.11
C PRO A 114 6.94 16.56 -10.81
N SER A 115 7.39 15.44 -10.20
CA SER A 115 6.50 14.34 -9.80
C SER A 115 5.46 14.79 -8.76
N LEU A 116 5.83 15.64 -7.82
CA LEU A 116 4.92 16.17 -6.81
C LEU A 116 3.82 17.04 -7.45
N TRP A 117 4.17 17.92 -8.36
CA TRP A 117 3.20 18.80 -9.02
C TRP A 117 2.24 18.07 -9.96
N VAL A 118 2.78 17.15 -10.76
CA VAL A 118 1.99 16.37 -11.74
C VAL A 118 0.94 15.49 -11.05
N PHE A 119 1.19 15.06 -9.83
CA PHE A 119 0.25 14.23 -9.07
C PHE A 119 -0.88 15.04 -8.40
N THR A 120 -0.84 16.35 -8.43
CA THR A 120 -1.83 17.23 -7.77
C THR A 120 -3.28 16.94 -8.17
N PRO A 121 -3.63 16.78 -9.48
CA PRO A 121 -5.01 16.48 -9.87
C PRO A 121 -5.51 15.15 -9.31
N CYS A 122 -4.60 14.19 -9.14
CA CYS A 122 -4.92 12.85 -8.63
C CYS A 122 -5.47 12.87 -7.19
N LEU A 123 -5.12 13.88 -6.37
CA LEU A 123 -5.60 14.00 -4.99
C LEU A 123 -7.13 14.10 -4.91
N ALA A 124 -7.75 14.92 -5.76
CA ALA A 124 -9.20 15.07 -5.80
C ALA A 124 -9.87 13.81 -6.37
N VAL A 125 -9.32 13.26 -7.43
CA VAL A 125 -9.85 12.06 -8.10
C VAL A 125 -9.85 10.88 -7.14
N LEU A 126 -8.73 10.61 -6.48
CA LEU A 126 -8.60 9.51 -5.51
C LEU A 126 -9.58 9.65 -4.34
N GLY A 127 -9.80 10.88 -3.85
CA GLY A 127 -10.77 11.13 -2.79
C GLY A 127 -12.20 10.81 -3.21
N LEU A 128 -12.58 11.19 -4.42
CA LEU A 128 -13.89 10.86 -4.98
C LEU A 128 -14.02 9.36 -5.27
N SER A 129 -13.04 8.75 -5.94
CA SER A 129 -13.01 7.30 -6.20
C SER A 129 -13.18 6.49 -4.91
N ALA A 130 -12.50 6.89 -3.83
CA ALA A 130 -12.62 6.27 -2.53
C ALA A 130 -14.05 6.29 -1.98
N VAL A 131 -14.77 7.39 -2.15
CA VAL A 131 -16.19 7.53 -1.72
C VAL A 131 -17.10 6.64 -2.55
N TYR A 132 -16.97 6.65 -3.88
CA TYR A 132 -17.79 5.82 -4.78
C TYR A 132 -17.52 4.33 -4.59
N ASN A 133 -16.28 3.94 -4.42
CA ASN A 133 -15.91 2.56 -4.07
C ASN A 133 -16.54 2.13 -2.73
N GLY A 134 -16.48 3.00 -1.71
CA GLY A 134 -17.13 2.76 -0.43
C GLY A 134 -18.64 2.60 -0.55
N PHE A 135 -19.29 3.40 -1.37
CA PHE A 135 -20.71 3.28 -1.66
C PHE A 135 -21.06 1.96 -2.32
N CYS A 136 -20.35 1.55 -3.38
CA CYS A 136 -20.52 0.27 -4.03
C CYS A 136 -20.38 -0.91 -3.05
N TYR A 137 -19.35 -0.89 -2.21
CA TYR A 137 -19.16 -1.93 -1.20
C TYR A 137 -20.28 -1.94 -0.16
N GLY A 138 -20.81 -0.77 0.21
CA GLY A 138 -21.96 -0.66 1.12
C GLY A 138 -23.25 -1.27 0.55
N LEU A 139 -23.47 -1.15 -0.75
CA LEU A 139 -24.58 -1.80 -1.47
C LEU A 139 -24.33 -3.29 -1.75
N GLY A 140 -23.14 -3.80 -1.45
CA GLY A 140 -22.75 -5.17 -1.81
C GLY A 140 -22.45 -5.35 -3.29
N HIS A 141 -22.21 -4.26 -4.03
CA HIS A 141 -21.84 -4.27 -5.45
C HIS A 141 -20.31 -4.18 -5.59
N ALA A 142 -19.62 -5.31 -5.57
CA ALA A 142 -18.16 -5.34 -5.66
C ALA A 142 -17.63 -5.23 -7.11
N TRP A 143 -18.47 -5.46 -8.13
CA TRP A 143 -18.03 -5.52 -9.52
C TRP A 143 -17.69 -4.15 -10.14
N PRO A 144 -18.40 -3.01 -9.84
CA PRO A 144 -18.03 -1.73 -10.44
C PRO A 144 -16.64 -1.24 -9.99
N PRO A 145 -16.26 -1.28 -8.67
CA PRO A 145 -14.91 -1.00 -8.24
C PRO A 145 -13.86 -1.91 -8.88
N ALA A 146 -14.15 -3.22 -8.99
CA ALA A 146 -13.22 -4.17 -9.60
C ALA A 146 -12.96 -3.86 -11.09
N LEU A 147 -14.01 -3.52 -11.84
CA LEU A 147 -13.87 -3.15 -13.25
C LEU A 147 -13.11 -1.84 -13.43
N SER A 148 -13.40 -0.84 -12.59
CA SER A 148 -12.65 0.43 -12.57
C SER A 148 -11.16 0.20 -12.29
N GLU A 149 -10.82 -0.58 -11.29
CA GLU A 149 -9.45 -0.90 -10.93
C GLU A 149 -8.70 -1.64 -12.06
N MET A 150 -9.37 -2.54 -12.77
CA MET A 150 -8.80 -3.20 -13.94
C MET A 150 -8.53 -2.22 -15.09
N LEU A 151 -9.47 -1.33 -15.39
CA LEU A 151 -9.30 -0.28 -16.39
C LEU A 151 -8.14 0.66 -16.02
N GLU A 152 -8.10 1.10 -14.76
CA GLU A 152 -7.03 1.95 -14.23
C GLU A 152 -5.65 1.30 -14.39
N GLN A 153 -5.52 0.00 -14.08
CA GLN A 153 -4.24 -0.71 -14.24
C GLN A 153 -3.83 -0.82 -15.71
N ALA A 154 -4.77 -1.13 -16.60
CA ALA A 154 -4.50 -1.21 -18.04
C ALA A 154 -4.07 0.15 -18.61
N LEU A 155 -4.82 1.21 -18.31
CA LEU A 155 -4.50 2.56 -18.76
C LEU A 155 -3.18 3.06 -18.15
N ARG A 156 -2.95 2.82 -16.88
CA ARG A 156 -1.70 3.20 -16.20
C ARG A 156 -0.51 2.54 -16.86
N PHE A 157 -0.62 1.25 -17.22
CA PHE A 157 0.42 0.53 -17.93
C PHE A 157 0.69 1.14 -19.31
N LEU A 158 -0.34 1.29 -20.14
CA LEU A 158 -0.22 1.80 -21.50
C LEU A 158 0.30 3.24 -21.54
N LEU A 159 -0.27 4.10 -20.72
CA LEU A 159 0.11 5.52 -20.66
C LEU A 159 1.51 5.70 -20.10
N ALA A 160 1.88 5.00 -19.03
CA ALA A 160 3.22 5.12 -18.46
C ALA A 160 4.30 4.63 -19.44
N ALA A 161 4.08 3.49 -20.11
CA ALA A 161 4.99 2.99 -21.13
C ALA A 161 5.05 3.95 -22.33
N GLY A 162 3.92 4.41 -22.85
CA GLY A 162 3.87 5.36 -23.98
C GLY A 162 4.57 6.67 -23.67
N LEU A 163 4.29 7.28 -22.51
CA LEU A 163 4.94 8.54 -22.10
C LEU A 163 6.46 8.38 -21.92
N LEU A 164 6.92 7.26 -21.38
CA LEU A 164 8.35 7.02 -21.21
C LEU A 164 9.07 6.75 -22.54
N LEU A 165 8.40 6.16 -23.53
CA LEU A 165 8.95 5.99 -24.87
C LEU A 165 9.09 7.33 -25.59
N THR A 166 8.06 8.18 -25.54
CA THR A 166 8.07 9.50 -26.20
C THR A 166 9.03 10.47 -25.51
N LEU A 167 9.19 10.40 -24.19
CA LEU A 167 10.04 11.28 -23.38
C LEU A 167 11.35 10.62 -22.94
N SER A 168 11.87 9.69 -23.74
CA SER A 168 13.09 8.93 -23.41
C SER A 168 14.30 9.83 -23.19
N GLN A 169 14.38 10.97 -23.86
CA GLN A 169 15.46 11.96 -23.76
C GLN A 169 15.23 13.03 -22.67
N ALA A 170 14.10 12.99 -21.98
CA ALA A 170 13.83 13.95 -20.91
C ALA A 170 14.76 13.74 -19.70
N SER A 171 14.91 14.78 -18.88
CA SER A 171 15.70 14.69 -17.66
C SER A 171 15.15 13.62 -16.69
N VAL A 172 16.01 13.14 -15.79
CA VAL A 172 15.65 12.14 -14.76
C VAL A 172 14.41 12.57 -13.97
N ALA A 173 14.28 13.87 -13.65
CA ALA A 173 13.15 14.44 -12.93
C ALA A 173 11.82 14.26 -13.68
N TRP A 174 11.78 14.60 -14.96
CA TRP A 174 10.60 14.46 -15.80
C TRP A 174 10.27 13.00 -16.10
N ARG A 175 11.29 12.17 -16.41
CA ARG A 175 11.05 10.74 -16.60
C ARG A 175 10.44 10.10 -15.35
N ALA A 176 10.91 10.44 -14.14
CA ALA A 176 10.35 9.98 -12.88
C ALA A 176 8.92 10.48 -12.61
N ALA A 177 8.51 11.60 -13.24
CA ALA A 177 7.16 12.17 -13.10
C ALA A 177 6.12 11.48 -14.01
N MET A 178 6.52 10.89 -15.13
CA MET A 178 5.60 10.32 -16.14
C MET A 178 4.66 9.24 -15.58
N PRO A 179 5.10 8.30 -14.74
CA PRO A 179 4.17 7.36 -14.09
C PRO A 179 3.10 8.05 -13.22
N GLY A 180 3.39 9.24 -12.67
CA GLY A 180 2.43 10.08 -11.95
C GLY A 180 1.36 10.66 -12.87
N VAL A 181 1.74 11.14 -14.07
CA VAL A 181 0.79 11.58 -15.13
C VAL A 181 -0.13 10.43 -15.51
N ALA A 182 0.47 9.28 -15.85
CA ALA A 182 -0.29 8.09 -16.24
C ALA A 182 -1.28 7.66 -15.15
N THR A 183 -0.86 7.71 -13.87
CA THR A 183 -1.73 7.40 -12.74
C THR A 183 -2.88 8.39 -12.64
N SER A 184 -2.63 9.69 -12.75
CA SER A 184 -3.67 10.72 -12.66
C SER A 184 -4.74 10.57 -13.74
N ILE A 185 -4.33 10.26 -14.97
CA ILE A 185 -5.26 10.02 -16.09
C ILE A 185 -6.03 8.71 -15.90
N ALA A 186 -5.35 7.64 -15.50
CA ALA A 186 -5.97 6.33 -15.28
C ALA A 186 -7.02 6.38 -14.16
N GLU A 187 -6.71 7.01 -13.03
CA GLU A 187 -7.65 7.21 -11.91
C GLU A 187 -8.86 8.05 -12.33
N ALA A 188 -8.65 9.10 -13.13
CA ALA A 188 -9.75 9.91 -13.67
C ALA A 188 -10.67 9.08 -14.58
N ALA A 189 -10.10 8.24 -15.45
CA ALA A 189 -10.87 7.34 -16.30
C ALA A 189 -11.66 6.31 -15.48
N GLY A 190 -11.05 5.74 -14.43
CA GLY A 190 -11.72 4.83 -13.50
C GLY A 190 -12.90 5.51 -12.79
N LEU A 191 -12.69 6.73 -12.31
CA LEU A 191 -13.77 7.52 -11.69
C LEU A 191 -14.92 7.78 -12.67
N VAL A 192 -14.62 8.16 -13.91
CA VAL A 192 -15.64 8.36 -14.95
C VAL A 192 -16.41 7.08 -15.22
N LEU A 193 -15.73 5.94 -15.28
CA LEU A 193 -16.39 4.64 -15.44
C LEU A 193 -17.35 4.35 -14.28
N ILE A 194 -16.92 4.50 -13.02
CA ILE A 194 -17.80 4.27 -11.86
C ILE A 194 -19.00 5.21 -11.88
N LEU A 195 -18.80 6.49 -12.20
CA LEU A 195 -19.86 7.47 -12.32
C LEU A 195 -20.90 7.05 -13.38
N SER A 196 -20.45 6.56 -14.54
CA SER A 196 -21.35 6.11 -15.61
C SER A 196 -22.15 4.88 -15.19
N LEU A 197 -21.55 3.95 -14.45
CA LEU A 197 -22.22 2.74 -13.98
C LEU A 197 -23.24 3.00 -12.87
N LEU A 198 -23.02 4.03 -12.05
CA LEU A 198 -23.87 4.36 -10.90
C LEU A 198 -24.89 5.47 -11.19
N HIS A 199 -24.99 5.96 -12.41
CA HIS A 199 -25.81 7.13 -12.74
C HIS A 199 -27.28 7.03 -12.26
N ARG A 200 -27.86 5.82 -12.22
CA ARG A 200 -29.23 5.57 -11.77
C ARG A 200 -29.41 5.35 -10.28
N GLU A 201 -28.30 5.08 -9.54
CA GLU A 201 -28.36 4.71 -8.11
C GLU A 201 -28.08 5.90 -7.17
N THR A 202 -27.94 7.13 -7.70
CA THR A 202 -27.49 8.30 -6.93
C THR A 202 -28.63 9.17 -6.37
N ALA A 203 -29.88 8.73 -6.48
CA ALA A 203 -31.04 9.44 -5.90
C ALA A 203 -30.90 9.49 -4.36
N SER A 204 -30.97 10.67 -3.81
CA SER A 204 -30.86 10.91 -2.37
C SER A 204 -32.10 11.61 -1.86
N PRO A 205 -32.64 11.23 -0.69
CA PRO A 205 -33.76 11.92 -0.07
C PRO A 205 -33.45 13.41 0.15
N PRO A 206 -34.37 14.33 -0.19
CA PRO A 206 -34.16 15.77 -0.01
C PRO A 206 -34.04 16.17 1.47
N ASP A 207 -34.71 15.47 2.38
CA ASP A 207 -34.87 15.83 3.80
C ASP A 207 -33.78 15.23 4.71
N ALA A 208 -32.69 14.70 4.17
CA ALA A 208 -31.63 14.14 5.00
C ALA A 208 -30.77 15.24 5.63
N ASP A 209 -30.48 15.12 6.94
CA ASP A 209 -29.50 15.99 7.62
C ASP A 209 -28.06 15.61 7.18
N TYR A 210 -27.65 16.20 6.08
CA TYR A 210 -26.32 15.99 5.53
C TYR A 210 -25.20 16.57 6.42
N ALA A 211 -25.50 17.51 7.33
CA ALA A 211 -24.51 18.03 8.25
C ALA A 211 -24.20 17.02 9.36
N ALA A 212 -25.21 16.40 9.94
CA ALA A 212 -25.06 15.33 10.90
C ALA A 212 -24.33 14.12 10.26
N LEU A 213 -24.71 13.75 9.04
CA LEU A 213 -24.10 12.64 8.32
C LEU A 213 -22.61 12.87 8.01
N ARG A 214 -22.21 14.07 7.60
CA ARG A 214 -20.79 14.42 7.42
C ARG A 214 -20.02 14.34 8.74
N ARG A 215 -20.63 14.75 9.85
CA ARG A 215 -20.02 14.66 11.19
C ARG A 215 -19.84 13.20 11.61
N GLU A 216 -20.81 12.34 11.32
CA GLU A 216 -20.71 10.90 11.57
C GLU A 216 -19.62 10.26 10.71
N LEU A 217 -19.58 10.53 9.40
CA LEU A 217 -18.51 10.07 8.50
C LEU A 217 -17.12 10.49 8.99
N TRP A 218 -16.98 11.74 9.42
CA TRP A 218 -15.72 12.25 9.96
C TRP A 218 -15.31 11.52 11.24
N ARG A 219 -16.23 11.32 12.17
CA ARG A 219 -15.97 10.58 13.43
C ARG A 219 -15.58 9.13 13.19
N LEU A 220 -16.16 8.46 12.20
CA LEU A 220 -15.83 7.08 11.86
C LEU A 220 -14.50 6.97 11.12
N SER A 221 -14.18 7.93 10.25
CA SER A 221 -12.97 7.88 9.42
C SER A 221 -11.71 8.35 10.16
N LEU A 222 -11.82 9.32 11.06
CA LEU A 222 -10.67 9.97 11.70
C LEU A 222 -9.72 9.00 12.45
N PRO A 223 -10.20 8.06 13.29
CA PRO A 223 -9.30 7.13 13.98
C PRO A 223 -8.53 6.23 13.01
N LEU A 224 -9.19 5.75 11.96
CA LEU A 224 -8.57 4.91 10.93
C LEU A 224 -7.54 5.70 10.11
N CYS A 225 -7.87 6.95 9.76
CA CYS A 225 -6.94 7.86 9.09
C CYS A 225 -5.70 8.10 9.95
N GLY A 226 -5.85 8.38 11.23
CA GLY A 226 -4.74 8.64 12.15
C GLY A 226 -3.76 7.47 12.23
N MET A 227 -4.27 6.26 12.42
CA MET A 227 -3.45 5.04 12.47
C MET A 227 -2.71 4.79 11.15
N ARG A 228 -3.39 4.94 10.03
CA ARG A 228 -2.80 4.77 8.69
C ARG A 228 -1.78 5.87 8.39
N LEU A 229 -2.09 7.10 8.73
CA LEU A 229 -1.20 8.25 8.51
C LEU A 229 0.11 8.07 9.28
N LEU A 230 0.05 7.65 10.55
CA LEU A 230 1.24 7.40 11.36
C LEU A 230 2.14 6.32 10.72
N SER A 231 1.56 5.18 10.33
CA SER A 231 2.33 4.11 9.67
C SER A 231 2.89 4.53 8.30
N THR A 232 2.16 5.36 7.56
CA THR A 232 2.61 5.90 6.27
C THR A 232 3.73 6.93 6.47
N ALA A 233 3.64 7.78 7.50
CA ALA A 233 4.68 8.73 7.86
C ALA A 233 5.99 8.05 8.24
N LEU A 234 5.94 6.99 9.05
CA LEU A 234 7.14 6.22 9.41
C LEU A 234 7.80 5.57 8.18
N ARG A 235 7.01 5.04 7.24
CA ARG A 235 7.53 4.50 5.98
C ARG A 235 8.14 5.58 5.08
N ALA A 236 7.46 6.72 4.96
CA ALA A 236 7.96 7.85 4.18
C ALA A 236 9.27 8.39 4.77
N LEU A 237 9.35 8.49 6.09
CA LEU A 237 10.57 8.91 6.80
C LEU A 237 11.72 7.90 6.56
N SER A 238 11.43 6.60 6.63
CA SER A 238 12.43 5.56 6.30
C SER A 238 12.94 5.71 4.87
N GLY A 239 12.03 5.92 3.90
CA GLY A 239 12.37 6.14 2.50
C GLY A 239 13.23 7.38 2.27
N ALA A 240 12.87 8.51 2.90
CA ALA A 240 13.61 9.76 2.80
C ALA A 240 14.98 9.70 3.49
N MET A 241 15.09 8.93 4.58
CA MET A 241 16.33 8.81 5.36
C MET A 241 17.42 8.01 4.63
N ILE A 242 17.04 6.99 3.85
CA ILE A 242 18.01 6.12 3.16
C ILE A 242 18.98 6.93 2.27
N PRO A 243 18.55 7.73 1.27
CA PRO A 243 19.50 8.43 0.40
C PRO A 243 20.32 9.47 1.17
N ARG A 244 19.75 10.17 2.16
CA ARG A 244 20.48 11.12 3.00
C ARG A 244 21.62 10.45 3.77
N ARG A 245 21.37 9.29 4.35
CA ARG A 245 22.39 8.54 5.10
C ARG A 245 23.43 7.91 4.17
N LEU A 246 23.05 7.52 2.96
CA LEU A 246 23.95 7.04 1.93
C LEU A 246 24.91 8.15 1.43
N VAL A 247 24.43 9.39 1.32
CA VAL A 247 25.32 10.54 1.01
C VAL A 247 26.35 10.74 2.12
N ILE A 248 25.95 10.63 3.39
CA ILE A 248 26.88 10.71 4.52
C ILE A 248 27.92 9.58 4.48
N SER A 249 27.57 8.40 3.95
CA SER A 249 28.52 7.30 3.75
C SER A 249 29.52 7.50 2.59
N GLY A 250 29.49 8.67 1.92
CA GLY A 250 30.40 9.04 0.84
C GLY A 250 29.88 8.79 -0.58
N LEU A 251 28.59 8.50 -0.76
CA LEU A 251 27.98 8.39 -2.09
C LEU A 251 27.51 9.75 -2.60
N THR A 252 27.53 9.94 -3.91
CA THR A 252 26.87 11.09 -4.56
C THR A 252 25.36 10.96 -4.40
N LEU A 253 24.62 12.08 -4.46
CA LEU A 253 23.15 12.06 -4.41
C LEU A 253 22.55 11.17 -5.50
N ALA A 254 23.13 11.18 -6.71
CA ALA A 254 22.68 10.33 -7.81
C ALA A 254 22.81 8.84 -7.49
N GLN A 255 23.95 8.42 -6.96
CA GLN A 255 24.20 7.04 -6.53
C GLN A 255 23.29 6.64 -5.36
N ALA A 256 23.13 7.51 -4.37
CA ALA A 256 22.28 7.25 -3.21
C ALA A 256 20.80 7.07 -3.61
N THR A 257 20.30 7.94 -4.50
CA THR A 257 18.94 7.83 -5.04
C THR A 257 18.79 6.57 -5.91
N ALA A 258 19.80 6.20 -6.70
CA ALA A 258 19.80 4.97 -7.48
C ALA A 258 19.73 3.72 -6.58
N GLN A 259 20.51 3.67 -5.50
CA GLN A 259 20.44 2.56 -4.53
C GLN A 259 19.08 2.45 -3.85
N LEU A 260 18.41 3.57 -3.54
CA LEU A 260 17.04 3.56 -3.06
C LEU A 260 16.10 2.99 -4.12
N GLY A 261 16.22 3.42 -5.38
CA GLY A 261 15.41 2.94 -6.50
C GLY A 261 15.57 1.44 -6.72
N MET A 262 16.81 0.96 -6.71
CA MET A 262 17.10 -0.48 -6.78
C MET A 262 16.45 -1.22 -5.61
N PHE A 263 16.63 -0.79 -4.37
CA PHE A 263 16.11 -1.51 -3.22
C PHE A 263 14.58 -1.40 -3.10
N GLN A 264 14.03 -0.19 -2.97
CA GLN A 264 12.59 -0.01 -2.75
C GLN A 264 11.75 -0.10 -4.03
N GLY A 265 12.33 0.30 -5.16
CA GLY A 265 11.64 0.31 -6.44
C GLY A 265 11.63 -1.04 -7.16
N MET A 266 12.72 -1.80 -7.08
CA MET A 266 12.91 -3.05 -7.82
C MET A 266 12.89 -4.29 -6.92
N VAL A 267 13.70 -4.31 -5.84
CA VAL A 267 13.82 -5.49 -4.97
C VAL A 267 12.57 -5.70 -4.12
N MET A 268 12.09 -4.68 -3.41
CA MET A 268 10.97 -4.79 -2.47
C MET A 268 9.68 -5.36 -3.08
N PRO A 269 9.26 -5.00 -4.31
CA PRO A 269 8.06 -5.58 -4.93
C PRO A 269 8.17 -7.10 -5.13
N VAL A 270 9.36 -7.60 -5.47
CA VAL A 270 9.60 -9.05 -5.62
C VAL A 270 9.49 -9.76 -4.27
N LEU A 271 10.10 -9.17 -3.22
CA LEU A 271 10.03 -9.73 -1.87
C LEU A 271 8.59 -9.78 -1.32
N MET A 272 7.74 -8.88 -1.75
CA MET A 272 6.34 -8.81 -1.34
C MET A 272 5.41 -9.68 -2.21
N ALA A 273 5.88 -10.27 -3.32
CA ALA A 273 5.06 -11.08 -4.22
C ALA A 273 4.37 -12.28 -3.54
N PRO A 274 5.00 -13.05 -2.62
CA PRO A 274 4.32 -14.08 -1.85
C PRO A 274 3.16 -13.54 -0.99
N GLY A 275 3.17 -12.25 -0.67
CA GLY A 275 2.06 -11.54 -0.01
C GLY A 275 0.74 -11.58 -0.80
N ILE A 276 0.77 -11.86 -2.10
CA ILE A 276 -0.45 -12.07 -2.91
C ILE A 276 -1.17 -13.32 -2.40
N PHE A 277 -0.45 -14.44 -2.21
CA PHE A 277 -1.01 -15.70 -1.71
C PHE A 277 -1.40 -15.59 -0.23
N THR A 278 -0.51 -15.05 0.62
CA THR A 278 -0.81 -14.90 2.05
C THR A 278 -1.91 -13.87 2.30
N GLY A 279 -2.08 -12.88 1.42
CA GLY A 279 -3.20 -11.95 1.42
C GLY A 279 -4.54 -12.61 1.10
N ALA A 280 -4.56 -13.55 0.13
CA ALA A 280 -5.75 -14.35 -0.15
C ALA A 280 -6.11 -15.26 1.05
N LEU A 281 -5.12 -15.91 1.66
CA LEU A 281 -5.31 -16.68 2.90
C LEU A 281 -5.85 -15.79 4.04
N ALA A 282 -5.40 -14.55 4.14
CA ALA A 282 -5.86 -13.59 5.14
C ALA A 282 -7.34 -13.21 4.96
N MET A 283 -7.78 -13.02 3.71
CA MET A 283 -9.18 -12.67 3.40
C MET A 283 -10.17 -13.79 3.81
N VAL A 284 -9.76 -15.06 3.70
CA VAL A 284 -10.57 -16.21 4.11
C VAL A 284 -10.37 -16.53 5.60
N GLY A 285 -9.13 -16.40 6.06
CA GLY A 285 -8.72 -16.78 7.41
C GLY A 285 -9.28 -15.88 8.51
N ALA A 286 -9.33 -14.57 8.31
CA ALA A 286 -9.81 -13.64 9.34
C ALA A 286 -11.32 -13.85 9.67
N PRO A 287 -12.25 -13.95 8.69
CA PRO A 287 -13.65 -14.28 8.99
C PRO A 287 -13.83 -15.69 9.56
N ALA A 288 -13.03 -16.66 9.10
CA ALA A 288 -13.08 -18.02 9.64
C ALA A 288 -12.63 -18.07 11.10
N MET A 289 -11.60 -17.28 11.46
CA MET A 289 -11.09 -17.18 12.82
C MET A 289 -12.13 -16.59 13.78
N ALA A 290 -12.93 -15.64 13.32
CA ALA A 290 -14.00 -15.02 14.11
C ALA A 290 -15.22 -15.96 14.36
N ARG A 291 -15.32 -17.08 13.63
CA ARG A 291 -16.46 -18.02 13.72
C ARG A 291 -16.16 -19.29 14.55
N VAL A 292 -14.91 -19.51 14.91
CA VAL A 292 -14.46 -20.71 15.60
C VAL A 292 -13.86 -20.33 16.95
N GLU A 293 -13.96 -21.24 17.93
CA GLU A 293 -13.47 -21.04 19.30
C GLU A 293 -12.59 -22.20 19.77
N GLY A 294 -11.82 -21.98 20.80
CA GLY A 294 -11.08 -23.00 21.52
C GLY A 294 -10.07 -23.77 20.66
N ALA A 295 -10.16 -25.11 20.68
CA ALA A 295 -9.23 -25.99 19.97
C ALA A 295 -9.30 -25.87 18.44
N ALA A 296 -10.50 -25.56 17.87
CA ALA A 296 -10.67 -25.35 16.44
C ALA A 296 -9.96 -24.07 15.97
N GLN A 297 -10.05 -23.00 16.77
CA GLN A 297 -9.37 -21.73 16.53
C GLN A 297 -7.86 -21.90 16.49
N ARG A 298 -7.28 -22.66 17.42
CA ARG A 298 -5.84 -22.96 17.43
C ARG A 298 -5.41 -23.78 16.22
N ARG A 299 -6.17 -24.83 15.87
CA ARG A 299 -5.89 -25.64 14.67
C ARG A 299 -5.91 -24.78 13.40
N LEU A 300 -6.87 -23.88 13.29
CA LEU A 300 -6.96 -22.94 12.18
C LEU A 300 -5.75 -21.98 12.14
N ALA A 301 -5.38 -21.41 13.29
CA ALA A 301 -4.22 -20.55 13.42
C ALA A 301 -2.92 -21.26 12.99
N VAL A 302 -2.70 -22.47 13.49
CA VAL A 302 -1.52 -23.28 13.11
C VAL A 302 -1.51 -23.58 11.61
N ARG A 303 -2.64 -23.96 11.00
CA ARG A 303 -2.74 -24.22 9.56
C ARG A 303 -2.41 -22.99 8.73
N LEU A 304 -2.94 -21.81 9.07
CA LEU A 304 -2.68 -20.57 8.35
C LEU A 304 -1.24 -20.11 8.52
N LEU A 305 -0.67 -20.23 9.73
CA LEU A 305 0.73 -19.90 9.98
C LEU A 305 1.68 -20.84 9.26
N SER A 306 1.42 -22.16 9.28
CA SER A 306 2.25 -23.14 8.55
C SER A 306 2.20 -22.93 7.05
N SER A 307 1.01 -22.64 6.48
CA SER A 307 0.87 -22.29 5.05
C SER A 307 1.65 -21.02 4.69
N ALA A 308 1.59 -19.99 5.54
CA ALA A 308 2.33 -18.75 5.34
C ALA A 308 3.85 -18.95 5.49
N LEU A 309 4.27 -19.82 6.43
CA LEU A 309 5.68 -20.18 6.62
C LEU A 309 6.23 -20.93 5.39
N ILE A 310 5.50 -21.93 4.89
CA ILE A 310 5.89 -22.67 3.69
C ILE A 310 5.98 -21.75 2.48
N CYS A 311 4.97 -20.91 2.28
CA CYS A 311 4.94 -19.92 1.20
C CYS A 311 6.12 -18.92 1.33
N GLY A 312 6.38 -18.43 2.55
CA GLY A 312 7.48 -17.52 2.84
C GLY A 312 8.86 -18.14 2.63
N LEU A 313 9.08 -19.38 3.09
CA LEU A 313 10.31 -20.12 2.87
C LEU A 313 10.54 -20.43 1.39
N GLY A 314 9.50 -20.88 0.69
CA GLY A 314 9.54 -21.10 -0.76
C GLY A 314 9.87 -19.82 -1.53
N GLY A 315 9.22 -18.69 -1.16
CA GLY A 315 9.50 -17.38 -1.73
C GLY A 315 10.92 -16.88 -1.44
N MET A 316 11.40 -17.07 -0.21
CA MET A 316 12.78 -16.73 0.17
C MET A 316 13.79 -17.55 -0.63
N ALA A 317 13.57 -18.86 -0.76
CA ALA A 317 14.43 -19.74 -1.56
C ALA A 317 14.40 -19.35 -3.04
N ALA A 318 13.21 -19.10 -3.60
CA ALA A 318 13.05 -18.67 -5.00
C ALA A 318 13.79 -17.36 -5.29
N VAL A 319 13.67 -16.35 -4.40
CA VAL A 319 14.41 -15.08 -4.53
C VAL A 319 15.91 -15.31 -4.44
N ARG A 320 16.38 -16.12 -3.49
CA ARG A 320 17.81 -16.36 -3.29
C ARG A 320 18.45 -17.13 -4.44
N ILE A 321 17.79 -18.19 -4.93
CA ILE A 321 18.25 -19.01 -6.04
C ILE A 321 18.12 -18.24 -7.37
N GLY A 322 17.00 -17.54 -7.55
CA GLY A 322 16.69 -16.76 -8.75
C GLY A 322 17.34 -15.37 -8.78
N ALA A 323 18.14 -14.98 -7.78
CA ALA A 323 18.68 -13.62 -7.65
C ALA A 323 19.39 -13.12 -8.91
N ASN A 324 20.25 -13.95 -9.52
CA ASN A 324 20.97 -13.59 -10.74
C ASN A 324 20.01 -13.48 -11.94
N ILE A 325 19.05 -14.39 -12.09
CA ILE A 325 18.04 -14.35 -13.16
C ILE A 325 17.19 -13.08 -13.02
N LEU A 326 16.73 -12.79 -11.82
CA LEU A 326 15.96 -11.57 -11.55
C LEU A 326 16.79 -10.32 -11.88
N ALA A 327 18.04 -10.24 -11.43
CA ALA A 327 18.88 -9.09 -11.65
C ALA A 327 19.20 -8.87 -13.14
N THR A 328 19.61 -9.90 -13.85
CA THR A 328 20.08 -9.78 -15.25
C THR A 328 18.95 -9.83 -16.26
N TRP A 329 18.05 -10.83 -16.16
CA TRP A 329 17.02 -11.06 -17.18
C TRP A 329 15.74 -10.23 -16.92
N VAL A 330 15.32 -10.13 -15.66
CA VAL A 330 14.06 -9.40 -15.35
C VAL A 330 14.28 -7.90 -15.27
N TYR A 331 15.34 -7.45 -14.57
CA TYR A 331 15.57 -6.01 -14.34
C TYR A 331 16.66 -5.41 -15.22
N ASN A 332 17.50 -6.22 -15.86
CA ASN A 332 18.67 -5.77 -16.63
C ASN A 332 19.62 -4.90 -15.78
N GLU A 333 19.79 -5.23 -14.50
CA GLU A 333 20.62 -4.50 -13.53
C GLU A 333 21.36 -5.51 -12.64
N PRO A 334 22.57 -5.98 -13.05
CA PRO A 334 23.33 -7.00 -12.32
C PRO A 334 23.62 -6.68 -10.85
N ALA A 335 23.72 -5.38 -10.53
CA ALA A 335 23.94 -4.91 -9.16
C ALA A 335 22.85 -5.32 -8.16
N LEU A 336 21.64 -5.70 -8.65
CA LEU A 336 20.54 -6.17 -7.81
C LEU A 336 20.77 -7.56 -7.22
N ALA A 337 21.62 -8.41 -7.81
CA ALA A 337 21.78 -9.79 -7.37
C ALA A 337 22.17 -9.89 -5.88
N GLY A 338 23.17 -9.13 -5.47
CA GLY A 338 23.57 -9.05 -4.06
C GLY A 338 22.48 -8.51 -3.13
N MET A 339 21.69 -7.54 -3.61
CA MET A 339 20.56 -6.99 -2.86
C MET A 339 19.45 -8.02 -2.69
N PHE A 340 19.11 -8.80 -3.73
CA PHE A 340 18.13 -9.88 -3.65
C PHE A 340 18.55 -10.94 -2.63
N ILE A 341 19.80 -11.41 -2.71
CA ILE A 341 20.33 -12.43 -1.79
C ILE A 341 20.26 -11.93 -0.33
N LEU A 342 20.71 -10.69 -0.08
CA LEU A 342 20.72 -10.11 1.27
C LEU A 342 19.30 -9.87 1.79
N SER A 343 18.38 -9.46 0.91
CA SER A 343 17.01 -9.10 1.29
C SER A 343 16.06 -10.30 1.34
N ALA A 344 16.44 -11.47 0.82
CA ALA A 344 15.59 -12.67 0.73
C ALA A 344 14.87 -13.01 2.06
N PRO A 345 15.48 -12.91 3.26
CA PRO A 345 14.79 -13.18 4.52
C PRO A 345 13.57 -12.30 4.78
N LEU A 346 13.51 -11.08 4.22
CA LEU A 346 12.33 -10.20 4.32
C LEU A 346 11.09 -10.83 3.69
N THR A 347 11.24 -11.66 2.65
CA THR A 347 10.14 -12.38 2.00
C THR A 347 9.39 -13.27 3.00
N LEU A 348 10.14 -14.04 3.78
CA LEU A 348 9.60 -14.90 4.85
C LEU A 348 8.91 -14.05 5.92
N LEU A 349 9.60 -13.01 6.40
CA LEU A 349 9.07 -12.14 7.46
C LEU A 349 7.75 -11.47 7.05
N PHE A 350 7.65 -10.96 5.82
CA PHE A 350 6.42 -10.36 5.31
C PHE A 350 5.29 -11.38 5.14
N ALA A 351 5.58 -12.57 4.61
CA ALA A 351 4.58 -13.61 4.40
C ALA A 351 3.94 -14.04 5.74
N VAL A 352 4.76 -14.30 6.75
CA VAL A 352 4.27 -14.71 8.08
C VAL A 352 3.57 -13.55 8.78
N GLN A 353 4.10 -12.32 8.69
CA GLN A 353 3.47 -11.13 9.29
C GLN A 353 2.06 -10.88 8.74
N HIS A 354 1.82 -11.10 7.42
CA HIS A 354 0.49 -10.98 6.82
C HIS A 354 -0.49 -11.98 7.45
N ALA A 355 -0.08 -13.22 7.67
CA ALA A 355 -0.93 -14.22 8.32
C ALA A 355 -1.22 -13.88 9.77
N VAL A 356 -0.21 -13.45 10.53
CA VAL A 356 -0.38 -13.02 11.95
C VAL A 356 -1.36 -11.86 12.04
N ASN A 357 -1.21 -10.84 11.17
CA ASN A 357 -2.12 -9.69 11.16
C ASN A 357 -3.57 -10.10 10.83
N ALA A 358 -3.76 -11.06 9.92
CA ALA A 358 -5.08 -11.59 9.59
C ALA A 358 -5.72 -12.32 10.77
N LEU A 359 -4.94 -13.15 11.49
CA LEU A 359 -5.40 -13.87 12.67
C LEU A 359 -5.77 -12.91 13.81
N LEU A 360 -4.92 -11.92 14.10
CA LEU A 360 -5.21 -10.88 15.09
C LEU A 360 -6.46 -10.06 14.70
N SER A 361 -6.64 -9.81 13.41
CA SER A 361 -7.84 -9.13 12.89
C SER A 361 -9.10 -9.96 13.12
N GLY A 362 -9.04 -11.27 12.90
CA GLY A 362 -10.14 -12.21 13.14
C GLY A 362 -10.49 -12.35 14.61
N LEU A 363 -9.51 -12.18 15.52
CA LEU A 363 -9.70 -12.16 16.97
C LEU A 363 -10.16 -10.80 17.52
N GLY A 364 -10.24 -9.75 16.69
CA GLY A 364 -10.58 -8.39 17.13
C GLY A 364 -9.42 -7.60 17.73
N GLU A 365 -8.21 -8.16 17.77
CA GLU A 365 -7.01 -7.62 18.45
C GLU A 365 -6.17 -6.68 17.56
N GLN A 366 -6.78 -6.06 16.55
CA GLN A 366 -6.08 -5.16 15.60
C GLN A 366 -5.42 -3.96 16.28
N ARG A 367 -6.03 -3.44 17.36
CA ARG A 367 -5.49 -2.28 18.08
C ARG A 367 -4.20 -2.62 18.81
N GLN A 368 -4.13 -3.79 19.41
CA GLN A 368 -2.94 -4.27 20.14
C GLN A 368 -1.77 -4.54 19.18
N ALA A 369 -2.06 -5.00 17.96
CA ALA A 369 -1.03 -5.20 16.91
C ALA A 369 -0.37 -3.91 16.45
N LEU A 370 -0.97 -2.73 16.68
CA LEU A 370 -0.41 -1.44 16.28
C LEU A 370 0.87 -1.11 17.05
N MET A 371 0.91 -1.35 18.35
CA MET A 371 2.07 -1.01 19.19
C MET A 371 3.36 -1.74 18.78
N PRO A 372 3.37 -3.08 18.57
CA PRO A 372 4.50 -3.77 18.00
C PRO A 372 4.94 -3.25 16.62
N ALA A 373 3.98 -2.93 15.74
CA ALA A 373 4.28 -2.37 14.43
C ALA A 373 4.96 -1.00 14.51
N LEU A 374 4.54 -0.15 15.44
CA LEU A 374 5.17 1.14 15.70
C LEU A 374 6.57 0.96 16.31
N ALA A 375 6.72 0.11 17.31
CA ALA A 375 8.00 -0.17 17.96
C ALA A 375 9.03 -0.73 16.95
N GLY A 376 8.62 -1.69 16.13
CA GLY A 376 9.48 -2.24 15.08
C GLY A 376 9.85 -1.22 14.00
N SER A 377 8.93 -0.31 13.65
CA SER A 377 9.22 0.78 12.71
C SER A 377 10.19 1.79 13.30
N LEU A 378 10.06 2.15 14.57
CA LEU A 378 11.01 3.04 15.27
C LEU A 378 12.39 2.39 15.42
N LEU A 379 12.44 1.10 15.73
CA LEU A 379 13.68 0.32 15.75
C LEU A 379 14.33 0.33 14.37
N THR A 380 13.55 0.07 13.31
CA THR A 380 14.04 0.17 11.93
C THR A 380 14.67 1.54 11.65
N LEU A 381 13.98 2.63 12.00
CA LEU A 381 14.47 3.98 11.79
C LEU A 381 15.78 4.25 12.56
N ALA A 382 15.87 3.85 13.82
CA ALA A 382 17.05 4.02 14.65
C ALA A 382 18.27 3.27 14.08
N LEU A 383 18.07 2.00 13.72
CA LEU A 383 19.13 1.18 13.12
C LEU A 383 19.53 1.68 11.73
N LEU A 384 18.57 2.06 10.90
CA LEU A 384 18.77 2.63 9.57
C LEU A 384 19.60 3.91 9.68
N HIS A 385 19.26 4.79 10.63
CA HIS A 385 20.00 6.02 10.87
C HIS A 385 21.50 5.77 11.14
N ARG A 386 21.83 4.76 11.93
CA ARG A 386 23.23 4.44 12.26
C ARG A 386 23.92 3.67 11.15
N TRP A 387 23.33 2.57 10.69
CA TRP A 387 24.04 1.60 9.85
C TRP A 387 24.17 2.02 8.39
N THR A 388 23.19 2.76 7.86
CA THR A 388 23.26 3.22 6.46
C THR A 388 24.33 4.30 6.24
N ALA A 389 24.72 5.02 7.29
CA ALA A 389 25.77 6.02 7.22
C ALA A 389 27.20 5.43 7.26
N LEU A 390 27.35 4.15 7.62
CA LEU A 390 28.65 3.50 7.69
C LEU A 390 29.16 3.19 6.27
N PRO A 391 30.38 3.62 5.88
CA PRO A 391 30.92 3.41 4.54
C PRO A 391 30.98 1.94 4.12
N GLY A 392 31.20 1.01 5.05
CA GLY A 392 31.23 -0.43 4.78
C GLY A 392 29.86 -1.11 4.72
N ALA A 393 28.78 -0.47 5.25
CA ALA A 393 27.45 -1.07 5.29
C ALA A 393 26.50 -0.49 4.21
N ARG A 394 26.45 0.84 4.06
CA ARG A 394 25.64 1.53 3.05
C ARG A 394 24.22 0.96 2.96
N ILE A 395 23.74 0.58 1.76
CA ILE A 395 22.41 0.00 1.53
C ILE A 395 22.20 -1.34 2.25
N ALA A 396 23.27 -2.13 2.45
CA ALA A 396 23.19 -3.37 3.24
C ALA A 396 22.81 -3.06 4.71
N GLY A 397 23.27 -1.92 5.24
CA GLY A 397 22.86 -1.43 6.56
C GLY A 397 21.37 -1.15 6.65
N ALA A 398 20.79 -0.52 5.61
CA ALA A 398 19.35 -0.28 5.53
C ALA A 398 18.56 -1.60 5.47
N ILE A 399 19.00 -2.57 4.65
CA ILE A 399 18.37 -3.88 4.51
C ILE A 399 18.36 -4.62 5.86
N ARG A 400 19.51 -4.67 6.55
CA ARG A 400 19.63 -5.33 7.87
C ARG A 400 18.79 -4.64 8.94
N ALA A 401 18.72 -3.30 8.92
CA ALA A 401 17.86 -2.53 9.81
C ALA A 401 16.38 -2.90 9.63
N MET A 402 15.93 -3.04 8.37
CA MET A 402 14.57 -3.48 8.07
C MET A 402 14.33 -4.94 8.49
N GLN A 403 15.30 -5.83 8.30
CA GLN A 403 15.19 -7.24 8.76
C GLN A 403 14.98 -7.31 10.26
N LEU A 404 15.79 -6.60 11.04
CA LEU A 404 15.69 -6.62 12.51
C LEU A 404 14.40 -5.97 13.01
N GLY A 405 14.02 -4.83 12.46
CA GLY A 405 12.77 -4.18 12.85
C GLY A 405 11.54 -5.01 12.50
N GLN A 406 11.55 -5.65 11.33
CA GLN A 406 10.48 -6.56 10.91
C GLN A 406 10.45 -7.83 11.76
N SER A 407 11.62 -8.38 12.14
CA SER A 407 11.72 -9.54 13.05
C SER A 407 11.18 -9.19 14.44
N ALA A 408 11.55 -8.02 14.98
CA ALA A 408 11.02 -7.55 16.26
C ALA A 408 9.49 -7.39 16.23
N THR A 409 8.95 -6.80 15.15
CA THR A 409 7.50 -6.70 14.95
C THR A 409 6.84 -8.07 14.92
N LEU A 410 7.40 -9.00 14.15
CA LEU A 410 6.85 -10.34 13.99
C LEU A 410 6.86 -11.11 15.31
N LEU A 411 7.97 -11.11 16.05
CA LEU A 411 8.07 -11.79 17.34
C LEU A 411 7.08 -11.23 18.35
N SER A 412 6.95 -9.91 18.43
CA SER A 412 6.00 -9.26 19.34
C SER A 412 4.55 -9.57 18.97
N THR A 413 4.19 -9.55 17.68
CA THR A 413 2.82 -9.87 17.22
C THR A 413 2.50 -11.35 17.35
N LEU A 414 3.48 -12.26 17.19
CA LEU A 414 3.31 -13.69 17.51
C LEU A 414 3.07 -13.92 19.00
N GLY A 415 3.77 -13.19 19.86
CA GLY A 415 3.53 -13.21 21.31
C GLY A 415 2.11 -12.78 21.65
N LEU A 416 1.62 -11.68 21.06
CA LEU A 416 0.24 -11.22 21.23
C LEU A 416 -0.78 -12.26 20.73
N LEU A 417 -0.53 -12.86 19.57
CA LEU A 417 -1.39 -13.91 19.01
C LEU A 417 -1.46 -15.12 19.96
N ALA A 418 -0.32 -15.54 20.50
CA ALA A 418 -0.27 -16.66 21.46
C ALA A 418 -1.04 -16.34 22.75
N LEU A 419 -0.96 -15.12 23.25
CA LEU A 419 -1.73 -14.66 24.43
C LEU A 419 -3.24 -14.64 24.12
N ALA A 420 -3.66 -14.04 23.01
CA ALA A 420 -5.06 -13.98 22.59
C ALA A 420 -5.67 -15.39 22.43
N LEU A 421 -4.93 -16.33 21.83
CA LEU A 421 -5.35 -17.73 21.71
C LEU A 421 -5.40 -18.49 23.05
N ARG A 422 -4.72 -18.03 24.08
CA ARG A 422 -4.82 -18.61 25.43
C ARG A 422 -6.05 -18.08 26.15
N GLN A 423 -6.37 -16.81 26.02
CA GLN A 423 -7.52 -16.16 26.66
C GLN A 423 -8.88 -16.68 26.15
N SER A 424 -8.93 -17.05 24.85
CA SER A 424 -10.13 -17.68 24.27
C SER A 424 -10.45 -19.09 24.84
N LYS A 425 -9.74 -19.54 25.89
CA LYS A 425 -9.88 -20.86 26.51
C LYS A 425 -10.84 -20.93 27.70
N THR A 426 -11.22 -19.83 28.30
CA THR A 426 -12.15 -19.80 29.42
C THR A 426 -13.54 -19.46 28.92
N PRO A 427 -14.43 -20.46 28.74
CA PRO A 427 -15.85 -20.18 28.94
C PRO A 427 -16.02 -20.03 30.47
N ASP A 428 -16.52 -18.88 30.91
CA ASP A 428 -17.12 -18.72 32.22
C ASP A 428 -18.36 -19.61 32.34
#